data_8e4c631d253020e1c98dd5c64c23cd4f
#
_entry.id   8e4c631d253020e1c98dd5c64c23cd4f
#
_cell.length_a   1.000
_cell.length_b   1.000
_cell.length_c   1.000
_cell.angle_alpha   90.00
_cell.angle_beta   90.00
_cell.angle_gamma   90.00
#
_symmetry.space_group_name_H-M   'P 1'
#
loop_
_entity.id
_entity.type
_entity.pdbx_description
1 polymer ?
#
loop_
_entity_poly.entity_id
_entity_poly.type
_entity_poly.pdbx_seq_one_letter_code
_entity_poly.pdbx_strand_id
1 'polypeptide(L)'
;MKIINEDNPTLVLGGEEHEIEKLNETSKYYIDQVQDLNAQMLQIKAKLHQCEVARAGFVSLLASEIEAQNKVFKDEGDEEGTGDEVSDN
;
A
#
# COMPACT_ATOMS: atom_id res chain seq x y z
N MET A 1 4.46 11.40 -17.10
CA MET A 1 4.94 10.78 -18.33
C MET A 1 3.92 9.77 -18.84
N LYS A 2 3.71 9.75 -20.12
CA LYS A 2 2.72 8.91 -20.72
C LYS A 2 3.19 8.42 -22.07
N ILE A 3 2.90 7.17 -22.40
CA ILE A 3 3.27 6.62 -23.70
C ILE A 3 1.99 6.27 -24.46
N ILE A 4 1.89 6.76 -25.68
CA ILE A 4 0.71 6.57 -26.52
C ILE A 4 1.12 5.96 -27.84
N ASN A 5 0.11 5.54 -28.64
CA ASN A 5 0.32 4.99 -29.97
C ASN A 5 1.14 3.73 -29.98
N GLU A 6 0.47 2.62 -29.96
CA GLU A 6 1.16 1.32 -29.97
C GLU A 6 2.01 1.09 -31.21
N ASP A 7 1.50 1.57 -32.36
CA ASP A 7 2.21 1.34 -33.61
C ASP A 7 3.46 2.18 -33.71
N ASN A 8 3.44 3.36 -33.12
CA ASN A 8 4.58 4.26 -33.16
C ASN A 8 4.68 4.89 -31.78
N PRO A 9 5.27 4.19 -30.82
CA PRO A 9 5.28 4.68 -29.43
C PRO A 9 5.79 6.10 -29.32
N THR A 10 5.00 6.92 -28.67
CA THR A 10 5.28 8.33 -28.52
C THR A 10 5.24 8.68 -27.04
N LEU A 11 6.28 9.33 -26.57
CA LEU A 11 6.38 9.78 -25.20
C LEU A 11 5.76 11.16 -25.09
N VAL A 12 4.84 11.32 -24.13
CA VAL A 12 4.27 12.62 -23.81
C VAL A 12 4.86 13.05 -22.48
N LEU A 13 5.60 14.13 -22.48
CA LEU A 13 6.28 14.61 -21.31
C LEU A 13 6.17 16.12 -21.25
N GLY A 14 5.61 16.64 -20.17
CA GLY A 14 5.48 18.08 -20.02
C GLY A 14 4.67 18.72 -21.13
N GLY A 15 3.72 17.99 -21.69
CA GLY A 15 2.89 18.52 -22.76
C GLY A 15 3.48 18.39 -24.14
N GLU A 16 4.69 17.87 -24.25
CA GLU A 16 5.33 17.69 -25.54
C GLU A 16 5.36 16.22 -25.92
N GLU A 17 5.27 15.95 -27.21
CA GLU A 17 5.28 14.59 -27.74
C GLU A 17 6.60 14.31 -28.42
N HIS A 18 7.17 13.15 -28.13
CA HIS A 18 8.44 12.72 -28.70
C HIS A 18 8.31 11.29 -29.17
N GLU A 19 8.64 11.04 -30.43
CA GLU A 19 8.67 9.69 -30.93
C GLU A 19 9.83 8.95 -30.29
N ILE A 20 9.53 7.87 -29.61
CA ILE A 20 10.55 7.16 -28.84
C ILE A 20 11.67 6.65 -29.72
N GLU A 21 11.31 6.19 -30.91
CA GLU A 21 12.31 5.70 -31.84
C GLU A 21 13.38 6.72 -32.17
N LYS A 22 13.05 7.98 -32.13
CA LYS A 22 13.98 9.04 -32.49
C LYS A 22 14.80 9.55 -31.35
N LEU A 23 14.54 9.05 -30.15
CA LEU A 23 15.32 9.45 -28.99
C LEU A 23 16.63 8.69 -28.93
N ASN A 24 17.61 9.25 -28.24
CA ASN A 24 18.89 8.58 -28.13
C ASN A 24 18.78 7.43 -27.11
N GLU A 25 19.83 6.63 -27.04
CA GLU A 25 19.82 5.44 -26.19
C GLU A 25 19.70 5.78 -24.72
N THR A 26 20.32 6.85 -24.31
CA THR A 26 20.24 7.28 -22.91
C THR A 26 18.79 7.61 -22.53
N SER A 27 18.11 8.33 -23.41
CA SER A 27 16.70 8.67 -23.16
C SER A 27 15.85 7.41 -23.09
N LYS A 28 16.09 6.45 -23.97
CA LYS A 28 15.34 5.20 -23.97
C LYS A 28 15.58 4.43 -22.70
N TYR A 29 16.81 4.43 -22.22
CA TYR A 29 17.14 3.78 -20.96
C TYR A 29 16.35 4.41 -19.80
N TYR A 30 16.30 5.73 -19.77
CA TYR A 30 15.56 6.42 -18.71
C TYR A 30 14.05 6.13 -18.79
N ILE A 31 13.51 6.03 -19.99
CA ILE A 31 12.11 5.68 -20.17
C ILE A 31 11.85 4.30 -19.57
N ASP A 32 12.73 3.36 -19.87
CA ASP A 32 12.59 2.01 -19.34
C ASP A 32 12.64 2.02 -17.81
N GLN A 33 13.52 2.82 -17.24
CA GLN A 33 13.64 2.91 -15.80
C GLN A 33 12.37 3.48 -15.17
N VAL A 34 11.81 4.52 -15.80
CA VAL A 34 10.58 5.11 -15.27
C VAL A 34 9.44 4.12 -15.34
N GLN A 35 9.33 3.39 -16.44
CA GLN A 35 8.26 2.40 -16.57
C GLN A 35 8.40 1.28 -15.56
N ASP A 36 9.62 0.84 -15.34
CA ASP A 36 9.86 -0.21 -14.36
C ASP A 36 9.53 0.28 -12.95
N LEU A 37 9.92 1.50 -12.63
CA LEU A 37 9.62 2.06 -11.33
C LEU A 37 8.13 2.26 -11.12
N ASN A 38 7.42 2.67 -12.17
CA ASN A 38 5.97 2.79 -12.07
C ASN A 38 5.32 1.44 -11.77
N ALA A 39 5.82 0.38 -12.40
CA ALA A 39 5.29 -0.96 -12.14
C ALA A 39 5.58 -1.38 -10.69
N GLN A 40 6.78 -1.07 -10.21
CA GLN A 40 7.13 -1.40 -8.83
C GLN A 40 6.26 -0.62 -7.85
N MET A 41 6.02 0.65 -8.14
CA MET A 41 5.18 1.47 -7.27
C MET A 41 3.77 0.92 -7.18
N LEU A 42 3.26 0.41 -8.29
CA LEU A 42 1.95 -0.19 -8.32
C LEU A 42 1.91 -1.42 -7.42
N GLN A 43 2.95 -2.24 -7.48
CA GLN A 43 3.04 -3.42 -6.64
C GLN A 43 3.16 -3.05 -5.16
N ILE A 44 3.93 -2.02 -4.86
CA ILE A 44 4.11 -1.56 -3.50
C ILE A 44 2.79 -1.03 -2.94
N LYS A 45 2.04 -0.31 -3.77
CA LYS A 45 0.73 0.17 -3.37
C LYS A 45 -0.21 -0.98 -3.04
N ALA A 46 -0.20 -2.01 -3.88
CA ALA A 46 -1.03 -3.18 -3.65
C ALA A 46 -0.61 -3.87 -2.35
N LYS A 47 0.70 -3.96 -2.12
CA LYS A 47 1.21 -4.58 -0.92
C LYS A 47 0.82 -3.77 0.31
N LEU A 48 0.91 -2.45 0.22
CA LEU A 48 0.51 -1.58 1.31
C LEU A 48 -0.97 -1.78 1.65
N HIS A 49 -1.80 -1.86 0.62
CA HIS A 49 -3.22 -2.08 0.82
C HIS A 49 -3.48 -3.41 1.54
N GLN A 50 -2.79 -4.47 1.10
CA GLN A 50 -2.92 -5.78 1.74
C GLN A 50 -2.52 -5.72 3.21
N CYS A 51 -1.44 -5.00 3.50
CA CYS A 51 -0.99 -4.87 4.87
C CYS A 51 -1.99 -4.09 5.72
N GLU A 52 -2.58 -3.07 5.15
CA GLU A 52 -3.58 -2.27 5.87
C GLU A 52 -4.81 -3.10 6.20
N VAL A 53 -5.25 -3.90 5.24
CA VAL A 53 -6.41 -4.78 5.45
C VAL A 53 -6.09 -5.82 6.52
N ALA A 54 -4.91 -6.42 6.43
CA ALA A 54 -4.51 -7.43 7.40
C ALA A 54 -4.40 -6.82 8.79
N ARG A 55 -3.82 -5.62 8.89
CA ARG A 55 -3.69 -4.96 10.17
C ARG A 55 -5.06 -4.68 10.79
N ALA A 56 -5.97 -4.17 9.99
CA ALA A 56 -7.33 -3.89 10.47
C ALA A 56 -8.00 -5.16 10.96
N GLY A 57 -7.78 -6.27 10.25
CA GLY A 57 -8.34 -7.55 10.67
C GLY A 57 -7.79 -8.01 12.00
N PHE A 58 -6.49 -7.87 12.19
CA PHE A 58 -5.88 -8.26 13.44
C PHE A 58 -6.27 -7.35 14.59
N VAL A 59 -6.45 -6.07 14.33
CA VAL A 59 -6.94 -5.15 15.36
C VAL A 59 -8.34 -5.57 15.81
N SER A 60 -9.16 -5.95 14.86
CA SER A 60 -10.51 -6.43 15.15
C SER A 60 -10.47 -7.69 16.01
N LEU A 61 -9.59 -8.61 15.65
CA LEU A 61 -9.44 -9.85 16.41
C LEU A 61 -8.91 -9.57 17.81
N LEU A 62 -7.99 -8.64 17.92
CA LEU A 62 -7.45 -8.25 19.21
C LEU A 62 -8.55 -7.69 20.09
N ALA A 63 -9.37 -6.81 19.53
CA ALA A 63 -10.47 -6.23 20.30
C ALA A 63 -11.43 -7.30 20.81
N SER A 64 -11.72 -8.27 19.95
CA SER A 64 -12.59 -9.38 20.34
C SER A 64 -11.97 -10.20 21.46
N GLU A 65 -10.66 -10.42 21.36
CA GLU A 65 -9.99 -11.23 22.37
C GLU A 65 -9.96 -10.51 23.72
N ILE A 66 -9.72 -9.23 23.69
CA ILE A 66 -9.71 -8.43 24.91
C ILE A 66 -11.09 -8.46 25.57
N GLU A 67 -12.11 -8.32 24.74
CA GLU A 67 -13.47 -8.38 25.24
C GLU A 67 -13.78 -9.70 25.90
N ALA A 68 -13.33 -10.78 25.27
CA ALA A 68 -13.55 -12.12 25.83
C ALA A 68 -12.84 -12.27 27.17
N GLN A 69 -11.64 -11.75 27.28
CA GLN A 69 -10.90 -11.80 28.54
C GLN A 69 -11.59 -11.00 29.61
N ASN A 70 -12.09 -9.83 29.27
CA ASN A 70 -12.79 -8.99 30.25
C ASN A 70 -14.05 -9.67 30.75
N LYS A 71 -14.73 -10.36 29.86
CA LYS A 71 -15.93 -11.08 30.27
C LYS A 71 -15.62 -12.17 31.29
N VAL A 72 -14.55 -12.89 31.03
CA VAL A 72 -14.16 -13.97 31.96
C VAL A 72 -13.84 -13.39 33.32
N PHE A 73 -13.11 -12.29 33.35
CA PHE A 73 -12.80 -11.65 34.61
C PHE A 73 -14.05 -11.18 35.32
N LYS A 74 -14.98 -10.62 34.60
CA LYS A 74 -16.22 -10.15 35.22
C LYS A 74 -17.01 -11.28 35.78
N ASP A 75 -17.04 -12.39 35.09
CA ASP A 75 -17.76 -13.56 35.58
C ASP A 75 -17.17 -14.03 36.86
N GLU A 76 -15.90 -13.86 37.06
CA GLU A 76 -15.27 -14.27 38.28
C GLU A 76 -15.42 -13.22 39.38
N GLY A 77 -15.99 -12.12 39.02
CA GLY A 77 -16.28 -11.12 40.02
C GLY A 77 -15.15 -10.21 40.35
N ASP A 78 -14.19 -10.25 39.63
CA ASP A 78 -13.16 -9.58 39.98
C ASP A 78 -12.90 -8.42 39.39
N GLU A 79 -13.05 -7.84 39.27
CA GLU A 79 -13.00 -6.77 38.70
C GLU A 79 -12.11 -5.92 38.88
N GLU A 80 -11.70 -5.56 39.10
CA GLU A 80 -11.00 -4.67 39.24
C GLU A 80 -10.32 -4.39 38.38
N GLY A 81 -10.23 -4.27 37.79
CA GLY A 81 -9.73 -3.80 37.03
C GLY A 81 -8.90 -3.58 36.43
N THR A 82 -8.76 -3.55 36.11
CA THR A 82 -8.05 -3.40 35.61
C THR A 82 -7.77 -2.92 34.65
N GLY A 83 -7.62 -2.86 34.17
CA GLY A 83 -7.37 -2.47 33.31
C GLY A 83 -7.01 -1.62 32.72
N ASP A 84 -6.73 -1.40 32.53
CA ASP A 84 -6.54 -0.52 32.10
C ASP A 84 -5.77 -0.20 31.34
N GLU A 85 -5.29 -0.26 30.95
CA GLU A 85 -4.64 0.17 30.29
C GLU A 85 -4.23 0.03 29.29
N VAL A 86 -4.19 -0.05 28.72
CA VAL A 86 -3.89 -0.30 27.78
C VAL A 86 -3.86 0.26 26.82
N SER A 87 -3.77 0.52 26.34
CA SER A 87 -3.83 0.99 25.50
C SER A 87 -3.52 1.41 24.62
N ASP A 88 -3.27 1.55 24.16
CA ASP A 88 -3.01 2.08 23.35
C ASP A 88 -2.83 1.92 22.31
N ASN A 89 -2.79 1.86 21.72
CA ASN A 89 -2.75 1.79 20.74
C ASN A 89 -2.94 2.13 20.03
#